data_61169ea97d0b5aea9ad1a038d3fd0793
#
_entry.id   61169ea97d0b5aea9ad1a038d3fd0793
#
_cell.length_a   1.000
_cell.length_b   1.000
_cell.length_c   1.000
_cell.angle_alpha   90.00
_cell.angle_beta   90.00
_cell.angle_gamma   90.00
#
_symmetry.space_group_name_H-M   'P 1'
#
loop_
_entity.id
_entity.type
_entity.pdbx_description
1 polymer ?
#
loop_
_entity_poly.entity_id
_entity_poly.type
_entity_poly.pdbx_seq_one_letter_code
_entity_poly.pdbx_strand_id
1 'polypeptide(L)'
;MLAHSVFFSLNDRSEAAIQKMLGDCRKYLTSHPGIMFFACGTPNQELTRPVNDLDFEVALHIVFDSTEAHDAYQDAPSHHRFISENKPNWLVVTEWVSV
;
A
#
# COMPACT_ATOMS: atom_id res chain seq x y z
N MET A 1 2.67 12.12 14.32
CA MET A 1 2.14 10.88 13.74
C MET A 1 1.53 11.17 12.38
N LEU A 2 1.79 10.30 11.41
CA LEU A 2 1.27 10.46 10.06
C LEU A 2 0.72 9.11 9.57
N ALA A 3 -0.51 9.10 9.06
CA ALA A 3 -1.13 7.92 8.48
C ALA A 3 -1.12 8.01 6.95
N HIS A 4 -0.59 6.98 6.31
CA HIS A 4 -0.42 6.88 4.85
C HIS A 4 -1.21 5.66 4.38
N SER A 5 -2.24 5.89 3.58
CA SER A 5 -3.13 4.84 3.07
C SER A 5 -3.16 4.89 1.56
N VAL A 6 -2.96 3.75 0.93
CA VAL A 6 -2.91 3.64 -0.53
C VAL A 6 -3.80 2.49 -0.98
N PHE A 7 -4.58 2.73 -2.03
CA PHE A 7 -5.46 1.74 -2.64
C PHE A 7 -5.07 1.57 -4.10
N PHE A 8 -4.83 0.32 -4.49
CA PHE A 8 -4.34 -0.02 -5.83
C PHE A 8 -5.39 -0.82 -6.59
N SER A 9 -5.76 -0.34 -7.77
CA SER A 9 -6.47 -1.14 -8.76
C SER A 9 -5.46 -1.61 -9.79
N LEU A 10 -5.51 -2.89 -10.16
CA LEU A 10 -4.51 -3.53 -11.01
C LEU A 10 -5.03 -3.80 -12.41
N ASN A 11 -4.13 -3.83 -13.40
CA ASN A 11 -4.44 -4.27 -14.76
C ASN A 11 -4.63 -5.79 -14.79
N ASP A 12 -3.64 -6.55 -14.33
CA ASP A 12 -3.78 -7.98 -14.08
C ASP A 12 -4.28 -8.17 -12.65
N ARG A 13 -5.52 -8.63 -12.52
CA ARG A 13 -6.22 -8.81 -11.24
C ARG A 13 -6.31 -10.29 -10.84
N SER A 14 -5.44 -11.12 -11.42
CA SER A 14 -5.37 -12.52 -11.04
C SER A 14 -4.90 -12.70 -9.60
N GLU A 15 -5.27 -13.81 -8.99
CA GLU A 15 -4.82 -14.12 -7.63
C GLU A 15 -3.29 -14.12 -7.52
N ALA A 16 -2.61 -14.63 -8.54
CA ALA A 16 -1.14 -14.66 -8.56
C ALA A 16 -0.56 -13.24 -8.56
N ALA A 17 -1.12 -12.32 -9.35
CA ALA A 17 -0.67 -10.93 -9.39
C ALA A 17 -0.93 -10.21 -8.07
N ILE A 18 -2.08 -10.44 -7.45
CA ILE A 18 -2.43 -9.86 -6.16
C ILE A 18 -1.47 -10.36 -5.08
N GLN A 19 -1.21 -11.66 -5.02
CA GLN A 19 -0.31 -12.23 -4.02
C GLN A 19 1.13 -11.77 -4.22
N LYS A 20 1.58 -11.59 -5.46
CA LYS A 20 2.89 -11.01 -5.75
C LYS A 20 3.01 -9.60 -5.16
N MET A 21 2.02 -8.75 -5.39
CA MET A 21 2.06 -7.39 -4.88
C MET A 21 2.00 -7.33 -3.36
N LEU A 22 1.15 -8.14 -2.73
CA LEU A 22 1.11 -8.23 -1.26
C LEU A 22 2.46 -8.69 -0.69
N GLY A 23 3.09 -9.67 -1.32
CA GLY A 23 4.42 -10.14 -0.93
C GLY A 23 5.48 -9.04 -1.05
N ASP A 24 5.43 -8.25 -2.12
CA ASP A 24 6.36 -7.15 -2.34
C ASP A 24 6.13 -6.01 -1.33
N CYS A 25 4.87 -5.74 -0.97
CA CYS A 25 4.57 -4.79 0.11
C CYS A 25 5.27 -5.19 1.41
N ARG A 26 5.17 -6.46 1.80
CA ARG A 26 5.80 -6.97 3.01
C ARG A 26 7.32 -6.99 2.91
N LYS A 27 7.86 -7.29 1.74
CA LYS A 27 9.30 -7.40 1.49
C LYS A 27 9.99 -6.04 1.52
N TYR A 28 9.41 -5.04 0.87
CA TYR A 28 10.08 -3.77 0.61
C TYR A 28 9.65 -2.63 1.52
N LEU A 29 8.49 -2.70 2.15
CA LEU A 29 7.88 -1.54 2.80
C LEU A 29 7.78 -1.64 4.32
N THR A 30 8.29 -2.71 4.93
CA THR A 30 8.09 -2.95 6.38
C THR A 30 9.28 -2.57 7.25
N SER A 31 10.48 -2.41 6.70
CA SER A 31 11.71 -2.29 7.49
C SER A 31 12.26 -0.86 7.52
N HIS A 32 11.40 0.14 7.66
CA HIS A 32 11.81 1.54 7.69
C HIS A 32 11.71 2.11 9.10
N PRO A 33 12.72 2.87 9.56
CA PRO A 33 12.65 3.52 10.86
C PRO A 33 11.43 4.45 10.96
N GLY A 34 10.78 4.45 12.11
CA GLY A 34 9.63 5.31 12.37
C GLY A 34 8.28 4.71 11.98
N ILE A 35 8.24 3.51 11.40
CA ILE A 35 6.97 2.82 11.18
C ILE A 35 6.43 2.31 12.52
N MET A 36 5.24 2.78 12.88
CA MET A 36 4.54 2.37 14.10
C MET A 36 3.53 1.26 13.82
N PHE A 37 2.99 1.21 12.60
CA PHE A 37 1.99 0.23 12.21
C PHE A 37 2.05 0.01 10.71
N PHE A 38 1.90 -1.25 10.30
CA PHE A 38 1.86 -1.65 8.90
C PHE A 38 0.76 -2.68 8.69
N ALA A 39 -0.07 -2.49 7.67
CA ALA A 39 -1.05 -3.47 7.24
C ALA A 39 -1.20 -3.42 5.72
N CYS A 40 -1.37 -4.56 5.09
CA CYS A 40 -1.77 -4.65 3.69
C CYS A 40 -2.73 -5.82 3.51
N GLY A 41 -3.60 -5.72 2.51
CA GLY A 41 -4.58 -6.76 2.28
C GLY A 41 -5.45 -6.49 1.07
N THR A 42 -6.49 -7.30 0.93
CA THR A 42 -7.48 -7.23 -0.13
C THR A 42 -8.82 -6.78 0.45
N PRO A 43 -9.80 -6.39 -0.41
CA PRO A 43 -11.12 -5.99 0.08
C PRO A 43 -11.79 -7.10 0.90
N ASN A 44 -12.46 -6.70 1.99
CA ASN A 44 -13.31 -7.63 2.74
C ASN A 44 -14.67 -7.72 2.04
N GLN A 45 -14.89 -8.81 1.31
CA GLN A 45 -16.07 -9.02 0.49
C GLN A 45 -17.36 -9.20 1.30
N GLU A 46 -17.27 -9.39 2.60
CA GLU A 46 -18.42 -9.50 3.49
C GLU A 46 -18.99 -8.15 3.90
N LEU A 47 -18.23 -7.07 3.73
CA LEU A 47 -18.64 -5.73 4.09
C LEU A 47 -19.17 -5.00 2.84
N THR A 48 -20.50 -5.02 2.67
CA THR A 48 -21.17 -4.55 1.44
C THR A 48 -22.10 -3.36 1.67
N ARG A 49 -21.90 -2.61 2.75
CA ARG A 49 -22.68 -1.39 3.00
C ARG A 49 -22.42 -0.37 1.87
N PRO A 50 -23.38 0.52 1.56
CA PRO A 50 -23.18 1.52 0.48
C PRO A 50 -21.94 2.39 0.64
N VAL A 51 -21.45 2.58 1.87
CA VAL A 51 -20.24 3.38 2.13
C VAL A 51 -18.94 2.57 1.92
N ASN A 52 -19.04 1.25 1.74
CA ASN A 52 -17.87 0.40 1.50
C ASN A 52 -17.52 0.43 0.01
N ASP A 53 -16.36 0.99 -0.31
CA ASP A 53 -15.81 0.93 -1.67
C ASP A 53 -14.90 -0.28 -1.77
N LEU A 54 -15.27 -1.25 -2.59
CA LEU A 54 -14.52 -2.47 -2.83
C LEU A 54 -13.81 -2.45 -4.18
N ASP A 55 -13.76 -1.30 -4.86
CA ASP A 55 -13.18 -1.19 -6.21
C ASP A 55 -11.66 -0.98 -6.14
N PHE A 56 -10.99 -1.91 -5.50
CA PHE A 56 -9.52 -2.01 -5.48
C PHE A 56 -9.12 -3.47 -5.25
N GLU A 57 -7.87 -3.82 -5.57
CA GLU A 57 -7.35 -5.17 -5.33
C GLU A 57 -6.44 -5.23 -4.12
N VAL A 58 -5.64 -4.19 -3.86
CA VAL A 58 -4.70 -4.15 -2.75
C VAL A 58 -4.82 -2.84 -1.99
N ALA A 59 -4.88 -2.91 -0.67
CA ALA A 59 -4.81 -1.76 0.22
C ALA A 59 -3.55 -1.85 1.08
N LEU A 60 -2.93 -0.69 1.31
CA LEU A 60 -1.71 -0.55 2.11
C LEU A 60 -1.93 0.56 3.12
N HIS A 61 -1.65 0.28 4.40
CA HIS A 61 -1.76 1.26 5.47
C HIS A 61 -0.48 1.27 6.28
N ILE A 62 0.15 2.44 6.37
CA ILE A 62 1.36 2.62 7.17
C ILE A 62 1.19 3.84 8.05
N VAL A 63 1.45 3.70 9.34
CA VAL A 63 1.47 4.82 10.28
C VAL A 63 2.91 5.07 10.68
N PHE A 64 3.36 6.31 10.48
CA PHE A 64 4.71 6.78 10.84
C PHE A 64 4.64 7.62 12.11
N ASP A 65 5.73 7.62 12.89
CA ASP A 65 5.83 8.45 14.08
C ASP A 65 5.98 9.94 13.75
N SER A 66 6.45 10.27 12.54
CA SER A 66 6.72 11.64 12.12
C SER A 66 6.62 11.80 10.60
N THR A 67 6.49 13.04 10.14
CA THR A 67 6.56 13.38 8.72
C THR A 67 7.95 13.09 8.17
N GLU A 68 9.00 13.32 8.95
CA GLU A 68 10.38 13.06 8.55
C GLU A 68 10.61 11.57 8.28
N ALA A 69 10.03 10.69 9.09
CA ALA A 69 10.11 9.23 8.86
C ALA A 69 9.39 8.84 7.58
N HIS A 70 8.22 9.41 7.31
CA HIS A 70 7.48 9.20 6.06
C HIS A 70 8.30 9.65 4.85
N ASP A 71 8.92 10.83 4.91
CA ASP A 71 9.71 11.36 3.80
C ASP A 71 10.94 10.49 3.54
N ALA A 72 11.62 10.02 4.59
CA ALA A 72 12.74 9.11 4.45
C ALA A 72 12.31 7.77 3.82
N TYR A 73 11.13 7.25 4.19
CA TYR A 73 10.55 6.06 3.59
C TYR A 73 10.32 6.25 2.09
N GLN A 74 9.78 7.41 1.68
CA GLN A 74 9.52 7.71 0.27
C GLN A 74 10.81 7.72 -0.57
N ASP A 75 11.92 8.15 0.01
CA ASP A 75 13.22 8.22 -0.65
C ASP A 75 14.05 6.94 -0.55
N ALA A 76 13.64 5.97 0.25
CA ALA A 76 14.42 4.76 0.49
C ALA A 76 14.56 3.92 -0.80
N PRO A 77 15.72 3.30 -1.03
CA PRO A 77 15.93 2.43 -2.21
C PRO A 77 14.92 1.28 -2.30
N SER A 78 14.51 0.71 -1.17
CA SER A 78 13.50 -0.36 -1.16
C SER A 78 12.13 0.14 -1.62
N HIS A 79 11.75 1.38 -1.28
CA HIS A 79 10.51 1.98 -1.77
C HIS A 79 10.55 2.19 -3.29
N HIS A 80 11.68 2.70 -3.81
CA HIS A 80 11.86 2.84 -5.25
C HIS A 80 11.81 1.49 -5.97
N ARG A 81 12.37 0.46 -5.36
CA ARG A 81 12.33 -0.89 -5.92
C ARG A 81 10.92 -1.45 -5.95
N PHE A 82 10.15 -1.25 -4.89
CA PHE A 82 8.74 -1.62 -4.86
C PHE A 82 7.98 -0.98 -6.02
N ILE A 83 8.17 0.32 -6.23
CA ILE A 83 7.52 1.04 -7.33
C ILE A 83 7.93 0.45 -8.68
N SER A 84 9.23 0.28 -8.93
CA SER A 84 9.72 -0.20 -10.23
C SER A 84 9.22 -1.60 -10.57
N GLU A 85 9.05 -2.47 -9.57
CA GLU A 85 8.58 -3.84 -9.78
C GLU A 85 7.07 -3.98 -9.88
N ASN A 86 6.30 -3.01 -9.39
CA ASN A 86 4.84 -3.13 -9.31
C ASN A 86 4.07 -2.11 -10.16
N LYS A 87 4.63 -0.93 -10.39
CA LYS A 87 3.96 0.13 -11.15
C LYS A 87 3.48 -0.31 -12.54
N PRO A 88 4.20 -1.17 -13.29
CA PRO A 88 3.71 -1.63 -14.60
C PRO A 88 2.33 -2.29 -14.56
N ASN A 89 1.91 -2.84 -13.42
CA ASN A 89 0.59 -3.45 -13.27
C ASN A 89 -0.45 -2.53 -12.64
N TRP A 90 -0.12 -1.31 -12.27
CA TRP A 90 -1.08 -0.39 -11.66
C TRP A 90 -1.97 0.25 -12.71
N LEU A 91 -3.28 0.17 -12.49
CA LEU A 91 -4.29 0.87 -13.30
C LEU A 91 -4.67 2.20 -12.65
N VAL A 92 -5.04 2.16 -11.37
CA VAL A 92 -5.37 3.36 -10.58
C VAL A 92 -4.74 3.24 -9.21
N VAL A 93 -4.14 4.32 -8.74
CA VAL A 93 -3.61 4.42 -7.37
C VAL A 93 -4.26 5.62 -6.70
N THR A 94 -4.88 5.38 -5.54
CA THR A 94 -5.47 6.44 -4.72
C THR A 94 -4.75 6.46 -3.38
N GLU A 95 -4.26 7.62 -3.00
CA GLU A 95 -3.45 7.79 -1.79
C GLU A 95 -4.09 8.83 -0.88
N TRP A 96 -4.15 8.52 0.41
CA TRP A 96 -4.60 9.41 1.46
C TRP A 96 -3.50 9.55 2.51
N VAL A 97 -3.13 10.79 2.80
CA VAL A 97 -2.15 11.10 3.85
C VAL A 97 -2.82 12.03 4.85
N SER A 98 -2.79 11.65 6.14
CA SER A 98 -3.37 12.45 7.21
C SER A 98 -2.43 12.53 8.41
N VAL A 99 -2.59 13.58 9.19
CA VAL A 99 -1.80 13.80 10.41
C VAL A 99 -2.69 13.91 11.63
#